data_98c511ea538e534818c5c6ebe5588282
#
_entry.id   98c511ea538e534818c5c6ebe5588282
#
_cell.length_a   1.000
_cell.length_b   1.000
_cell.length_c   1.000
_cell.angle_alpha   90.00
_cell.angle_beta   90.00
_cell.angle_gamma   90.00
#
_symmetry.space_group_name_H-M   'P 1'
#
loop_
_entity.id
_entity.type
_entity.pdbx_description
1 polymer ?
#
loop_
_entity_poly.entity_id
_entity_poly.type
_entity_poly.pdbx_seq_one_letter_code
_entity_poly.pdbx_strand_id
1 'polypeptide(L)'
;MTNPWGLCVLVGFGGFAGSVARYGLSVTSQRFSIEWPIGTLAANVLGCLFVGIITAASARGGAVSPEIRLALATGFCGGFTTMSSMIYETAEMIQASEYIHAAFYAAGTFLFSMTAFIVGLMAVRILVKLGGGLWN
;
A
#
# COMPACT_ATOMS: atom_id res chain seq x y z
N MET A 1 14.01 -22.23 13.30
CA MET A 1 13.72 -21.00 14.06
C MET A 1 14.38 -19.85 13.32
N THR A 2 13.61 -18.98 12.67
CA THR A 2 14.14 -17.83 11.94
C THR A 2 14.72 -16.82 12.93
N ASN A 3 15.95 -16.40 12.70
CA ASN A 3 16.64 -15.42 13.55
C ASN A 3 15.86 -14.08 13.47
N PRO A 4 15.36 -13.53 14.60
CA PRO A 4 14.58 -12.29 14.62
C PRO A 4 15.34 -11.09 14.02
N TRP A 5 16.66 -11.04 14.19
CA TRP A 5 17.50 -10.01 13.61
C TRP A 5 17.57 -10.10 12.08
N GLY A 6 17.59 -11.30 11.51
CA GLY A 6 17.51 -11.51 10.07
C GLY A 6 16.18 -11.03 9.49
N LEU A 7 15.06 -11.23 10.20
CA LEU A 7 13.76 -10.71 9.81
C LEU A 7 13.71 -9.18 9.86
N CYS A 8 14.31 -8.54 10.86
CA CYS A 8 14.42 -7.08 10.93
C CYS A 8 15.20 -6.51 9.73
N VAL A 9 16.31 -7.14 9.35
CA VAL A 9 17.10 -6.75 8.18
C VAL A 9 16.27 -6.87 6.91
N LEU A 10 15.53 -7.97 6.76
CA LEU A 10 14.67 -8.23 5.61
C LEU A 10 13.55 -7.16 5.47
N VAL A 11 12.90 -6.82 6.59
CA VAL A 11 11.90 -5.73 6.65
C VAL A 11 12.54 -4.38 6.32
N GLY A 12 13.76 -4.14 6.84
CA GLY A 12 14.50 -2.90 6.57
C GLY A 12 14.79 -2.70 5.08
N PHE A 13 15.26 -3.73 4.37
CA PHE A 13 15.47 -3.67 2.92
C PHE A 13 14.15 -3.43 2.15
N GLY A 14 13.08 -4.14 2.54
CA GLY A 14 11.77 -3.91 1.96
C GLY A 14 11.29 -2.48 2.18
N GLY A 15 11.40 -1.96 3.42
CA GLY A 15 11.00 -0.61 3.78
C GLY A 15 11.81 0.46 3.06
N PHE A 16 13.12 0.26 2.92
CA PHE A 16 13.97 1.13 2.11
C PHE A 16 13.47 1.21 0.66
N ALA A 17 13.27 0.06 0.01
CA ALA A 17 12.79 0.01 -1.37
C ALA A 17 11.39 0.65 -1.50
N GLY A 18 10.48 0.38 -0.57
CA GLY A 18 9.15 0.98 -0.53
C GLY A 18 9.19 2.51 -0.37
N SER A 19 10.01 3.02 0.53
CA SER A 19 10.15 4.47 0.76
C SER A 19 10.76 5.18 -0.45
N VAL A 20 11.75 4.60 -1.12
CA VAL A 20 12.33 5.14 -2.35
C VAL A 20 11.30 5.15 -3.48
N ALA A 21 10.56 4.06 -3.66
CA ALA A 21 9.49 3.97 -4.67
C ALA A 21 8.39 5.01 -4.43
N ARG A 22 7.96 5.21 -3.17
CA ARG A 22 7.00 6.24 -2.78
C ARG A 22 7.52 7.65 -3.11
N TYR A 23 8.77 7.95 -2.76
CA TYR A 23 9.36 9.25 -3.08
C TYR A 23 9.38 9.49 -4.59
N GLY A 24 9.81 8.51 -5.38
CA GLY A 24 9.80 8.57 -6.84
C GLY A 24 8.39 8.82 -7.41
N LEU A 25 7.39 8.13 -6.87
CA LEU A 25 5.99 8.34 -7.25
C LEU A 25 5.52 9.75 -6.90
N SER A 26 5.84 10.25 -5.71
CA SER A 26 5.48 11.60 -5.28
C SER A 26 6.10 12.67 -6.19
N VAL A 27 7.39 12.58 -6.50
CA VAL A 27 8.07 13.53 -7.39
C VAL A 27 7.48 13.50 -8.81
N THR A 28 7.17 12.31 -9.31
CA THR A 28 6.59 12.17 -10.66
C THR A 28 5.17 12.73 -10.70
N SER A 29 4.39 12.52 -9.65
CA SER A 29 3.00 12.99 -9.55
C SER A 29 2.88 14.50 -9.46
N GLN A 30 3.86 15.21 -8.90
CA GLN A 30 3.89 16.68 -8.84
C GLN A 30 3.86 17.33 -10.23
N ARG A 31 4.28 16.61 -11.27
CA ARG A 31 4.20 17.10 -12.65
C ARG A 31 2.76 17.16 -13.18
N PHE A 32 1.85 16.40 -12.59
CA PHE A 32 0.45 16.29 -13.04
C PHE A 32 -0.51 17.12 -12.20
N SER A 33 -0.18 17.39 -10.95
CA SER A 33 -0.99 18.24 -10.07
C SER A 33 -0.10 18.85 -8.99
N ILE A 34 -0.17 20.18 -8.87
CA ILE A 34 0.47 20.95 -7.81
C ILE A 34 -0.50 21.13 -6.63
N GLU A 35 -1.81 21.19 -6.93
CA GLU A 35 -2.86 21.48 -5.94
C GLU A 35 -3.28 20.25 -5.12
N TRP A 36 -3.24 19.05 -5.71
CA TRP A 36 -3.68 17.81 -5.06
C TRP A 36 -2.51 16.87 -4.81
N PRO A 37 -2.35 16.32 -3.60
CA PRO A 37 -1.28 15.39 -3.26
C PRO A 37 -1.55 13.98 -3.82
N ILE A 38 -1.63 13.90 -5.17
CA ILE A 38 -1.94 12.66 -5.90
C ILE A 38 -0.90 11.58 -5.61
N GLY A 39 0.36 11.95 -5.37
CA GLY A 39 1.43 11.00 -5.07
C GLY A 39 1.17 10.21 -3.80
N THR A 40 0.77 10.87 -2.74
CA THR A 40 0.41 10.24 -1.45
C THR A 40 -0.85 9.38 -1.59
N LEU A 41 -1.88 9.90 -2.26
CA LEU A 41 -3.10 9.15 -2.55
C LEU A 41 -2.78 7.87 -3.33
N ALA A 42 -2.03 7.98 -4.43
CA ALA A 42 -1.67 6.84 -5.28
C ALA A 42 -0.81 5.81 -4.52
N ALA A 43 0.16 6.26 -3.72
CA ALA A 43 0.98 5.38 -2.91
C ALA A 43 0.13 4.57 -1.91
N ASN A 44 -0.80 5.22 -1.22
CA ASN A 44 -1.66 4.56 -0.26
C ASN A 44 -2.63 3.57 -0.95
N VAL A 45 -3.25 3.95 -2.05
CA VAL A 45 -4.16 3.09 -2.82
C VAL A 45 -3.44 1.88 -3.40
N LEU A 46 -2.30 2.08 -4.10
CA LEU A 46 -1.52 1.00 -4.68
C LEU A 46 -0.91 0.09 -3.61
N GLY A 47 -0.39 0.67 -2.54
CA GLY A 47 0.15 -0.12 -1.42
C GLY A 47 -0.91 -0.99 -0.77
N CYS A 48 -2.12 -0.47 -0.53
CA CYS A 48 -3.25 -1.24 0.00
C CYS A 48 -3.70 -2.34 -0.98
N LEU A 49 -3.72 -2.08 -2.28
CA LEU A 49 -3.99 -3.10 -3.30
C LEU A 49 -2.98 -4.26 -3.18
N PHE A 50 -1.68 -3.95 -3.12
CA PHE A 50 -0.63 -4.96 -2.98
C PHE A 50 -0.74 -5.74 -1.66
N VAL A 51 -1.04 -5.07 -0.55
CA VAL A 51 -1.28 -5.77 0.74
C VAL A 51 -2.45 -6.74 0.62
N GLY A 52 -3.55 -6.35 -0.04
CA GLY A 52 -4.70 -7.22 -0.30
C GLY A 52 -4.32 -8.47 -1.11
N ILE A 53 -3.54 -8.29 -2.18
CA ILE A 53 -3.02 -9.40 -3.01
C ILE A 53 -2.12 -10.33 -2.18
N ILE A 54 -1.14 -9.78 -1.46
CA ILE A 54 -0.21 -10.56 -0.64
C ILE A 54 -0.95 -11.34 0.45
N THR A 55 -1.95 -10.70 1.09
CA THR A 55 -2.77 -11.34 2.13
C THR A 55 -3.52 -12.54 1.57
N ALA A 56 -4.17 -12.38 0.42
CA ALA A 56 -4.91 -13.48 -0.20
C ALA A 56 -4.00 -14.62 -0.69
N ALA A 57 -2.84 -14.29 -1.27
CA ALA A 57 -1.86 -15.28 -1.72
C ALA A 57 -1.25 -16.06 -0.54
N SER A 58 -1.03 -15.39 0.59
CA SER A 58 -0.46 -16.01 1.80
C SER A 58 -1.44 -16.91 2.57
N ALA A 59 -2.75 -16.66 2.45
CA ALA A 59 -3.79 -17.43 3.13
C ALA A 59 -3.93 -18.87 2.61
N ARG A 60 -3.31 -19.20 1.48
CA ARG A 60 -3.32 -20.53 0.86
C ARG A 60 -1.96 -21.17 1.06
N GLY A 61 -1.85 -22.00 2.08
CA GLY A 61 -0.66 -22.66 2.57
C GLY A 61 0.41 -22.97 1.52
N GLY A 62 1.49 -22.19 1.50
CA GLY A 62 2.70 -22.46 0.75
C GLY A 62 2.99 -21.59 -0.46
N ALA A 63 2.05 -20.78 -0.98
CA ALA A 63 2.29 -19.93 -2.16
C ALA A 63 3.28 -18.78 -1.89
N VAL A 64 3.31 -18.28 -0.65
CA VAL A 64 4.22 -17.20 -0.21
C VAL A 64 4.80 -17.58 1.15
N SER A 65 6.11 -17.66 1.27
CA SER A 65 6.75 -17.95 2.56
C SER A 65 6.49 -16.82 3.57
N PRO A 66 6.49 -17.12 4.89
CA PRO A 66 6.31 -16.10 5.93
C PRO A 66 7.32 -14.95 5.81
N GLU A 67 8.55 -15.24 5.42
CA GLU A 67 9.63 -14.27 5.27
C GLU A 67 9.35 -13.34 4.08
N ILE A 68 8.94 -13.88 2.94
CA ILE A 68 8.58 -13.09 1.75
C ILE A 68 7.36 -12.21 2.07
N ARG A 69 6.35 -12.76 2.73
CA ARG A 69 5.19 -11.99 3.18
C ARG A 69 5.60 -10.82 4.07
N LEU A 70 6.50 -11.06 5.03
CA LEU A 70 6.99 -10.04 5.96
C LEU A 70 7.76 -8.96 5.21
N ALA A 71 8.66 -9.33 4.29
CA ALA A 71 9.43 -8.39 3.48
C ALA A 71 8.54 -7.52 2.60
N LEU A 72 7.53 -8.09 1.96
CA LEU A 72 6.66 -7.39 1.03
C LEU A 72 5.56 -6.59 1.76
N ALA A 73 4.81 -7.20 2.68
CA ALA A 73 3.69 -6.52 3.32
C ALA A 73 4.15 -5.53 4.39
N THR A 74 5.00 -5.95 5.33
CA THR A 74 5.48 -5.08 6.42
C THR A 74 6.62 -4.19 5.95
N GLY A 75 7.57 -4.73 5.18
CA GLY A 75 8.71 -3.97 4.66
C GLY A 75 8.26 -3.05 3.52
N PHE A 76 8.12 -3.58 2.31
CA PHE A 76 7.89 -2.77 1.12
C PHE A 76 6.60 -1.94 1.21
N CYS A 77 5.45 -2.56 1.41
CA CYS A 77 4.18 -1.83 1.47
C CYS A 77 4.12 -0.87 2.66
N GLY A 78 4.68 -1.26 3.83
CA GLY A 78 4.78 -0.37 4.99
C GLY A 78 5.64 0.87 4.74
N GLY A 79 6.73 0.75 3.98
CA GLY A 79 7.56 1.89 3.55
C GLY A 79 6.93 2.69 2.39
N PHE A 80 6.17 2.03 1.53
CA PHE A 80 5.54 2.64 0.35
C PHE A 80 4.30 3.46 0.71
N THR A 81 3.46 3.00 1.65
CA THR A 81 2.29 3.75 2.15
C THR A 81 2.68 4.75 3.22
N THR A 82 1.88 5.80 3.41
CA THR A 82 2.15 6.82 4.42
C THR A 82 0.88 7.51 4.93
N MET A 83 0.60 7.32 6.20
CA MET A 83 -0.43 8.10 6.89
C MET A 83 0.12 9.46 7.33
N SER A 84 1.39 9.54 7.70
CA SER A 84 2.00 10.79 8.18
C SER A 84 2.01 11.90 7.12
N SER A 85 2.35 11.56 5.87
CA SER A 85 2.26 12.52 4.76
C SER A 85 0.82 12.97 4.51
N MET A 86 -0.14 12.03 4.52
CA MET A 86 -1.55 12.35 4.34
C MET A 86 -2.07 13.31 5.43
N ILE A 87 -1.69 13.09 6.69
CA ILE A 87 -2.08 13.98 7.79
C ILE A 87 -1.43 15.36 7.63
N TYR A 88 -0.16 15.40 7.27
CA TYR A 88 0.56 16.66 7.04
C TYR A 88 -0.10 17.48 5.92
N GLU A 89 -0.34 16.88 4.77
CA GLU A 89 -0.99 17.52 3.62
C GLU A 89 -2.42 17.98 3.94
N THR A 90 -3.18 17.17 4.70
CA THR A 90 -4.51 17.55 5.21
C THR A 90 -4.43 18.76 6.13
N ALA A 91 -3.43 18.81 7.01
CA ALA A 91 -3.23 19.95 7.91
C ALA A 91 -2.85 21.23 7.16
N GLU A 92 -2.05 21.14 6.10
CA GLU A 92 -1.73 22.29 5.22
C GLU A 92 -3.01 22.83 4.55
N MET A 93 -3.89 21.97 4.03
CA MET A 93 -5.19 22.39 3.47
C MET A 93 -6.07 23.09 4.52
N ILE A 94 -6.10 22.58 5.76
CA ILE A 94 -6.84 23.20 6.86
C ILE A 94 -6.27 24.59 7.19
N GLN A 95 -4.95 24.74 7.24
CA GLN A 95 -4.29 26.03 7.49
C GLN A 95 -4.55 27.04 6.35
N ALA A 96 -4.69 26.54 5.13
CA ALA A 96 -5.11 27.35 3.97
C ALA A 96 -6.62 27.66 3.96
N SER A 97 -7.37 27.26 4.99
CA SER A 97 -8.85 27.37 5.08
C SER A 97 -9.61 26.56 4.04
N GLU A 98 -8.98 25.55 3.43
CA GLU A 98 -9.57 24.66 2.42
C GLU A 98 -10.22 23.43 3.07
N TYR A 99 -11.14 23.64 4.01
CA TYR A 99 -11.73 22.59 4.86
C TYR A 99 -12.43 21.48 4.06
N ILE A 100 -13.11 21.84 2.96
CA ILE A 100 -13.82 20.88 2.10
C ILE A 100 -12.81 19.99 1.36
N HIS A 101 -11.75 20.57 0.80
CA HIS A 101 -10.69 19.81 0.13
C HIS A 101 -9.98 18.89 1.10
N ALA A 102 -9.65 19.35 2.31
CA ALA A 102 -9.05 18.55 3.37
C ALA A 102 -9.92 17.33 3.74
N ALA A 103 -11.24 17.55 3.91
CA ALA A 103 -12.17 16.47 4.24
C ALA A 103 -12.28 15.44 3.11
N PHE A 104 -12.45 15.87 1.86
CA PHE A 104 -12.51 14.97 0.70
C PHE A 104 -11.20 14.22 0.48
N TYR A 105 -10.06 14.88 0.67
CA TYR A 105 -8.76 14.24 0.53
C TYR A 105 -8.54 13.15 1.56
N ALA A 106 -8.75 13.43 2.84
CA ALA A 106 -8.56 12.47 3.92
C ALA A 106 -9.55 11.30 3.82
N ALA A 107 -10.85 11.58 3.66
CA ALA A 107 -11.88 10.56 3.52
C ALA A 107 -11.70 9.74 2.23
N GLY A 108 -11.41 10.40 1.11
CA GLY A 108 -11.18 9.77 -0.19
C GLY A 108 -9.97 8.84 -0.15
N THR A 109 -8.86 9.29 0.41
CA THR A 109 -7.66 8.44 0.56
C THR A 109 -7.97 7.18 1.37
N PHE A 110 -8.68 7.31 2.48
CA PHE A 110 -9.07 6.17 3.31
C PHE A 110 -10.00 5.21 2.55
N LEU A 111 -11.06 5.72 1.94
CA LEU A 111 -12.07 4.90 1.25
C LEU A 111 -11.49 4.20 0.02
N PHE A 112 -10.71 4.91 -0.80
CA PHE A 112 -10.07 4.31 -1.98
C PHE A 112 -9.02 3.26 -1.59
N SER A 113 -8.25 3.50 -0.53
CA SER A 113 -7.28 2.52 -0.02
C SER A 113 -7.96 1.27 0.50
N MET A 114 -9.07 1.41 1.26
CA MET A 114 -9.85 0.26 1.74
C MET A 114 -10.46 -0.52 0.58
N THR A 115 -11.04 0.17 -0.40
CA THR A 115 -11.59 -0.45 -1.60
C THR A 115 -10.52 -1.20 -2.38
N ALA A 116 -9.35 -0.59 -2.59
CA ALA A 116 -8.23 -1.21 -3.28
C ALA A 116 -7.73 -2.48 -2.55
N PHE A 117 -7.65 -2.46 -1.23
CA PHE A 117 -7.33 -3.65 -0.43
C PHE A 117 -8.32 -4.79 -0.67
N ILE A 118 -9.62 -4.49 -0.62
CA ILE A 118 -10.67 -5.48 -0.87
C ILE A 118 -10.59 -6.02 -2.30
N VAL A 119 -10.39 -5.15 -3.28
CA VAL A 119 -10.21 -5.54 -4.70
C VAL A 119 -9.01 -6.48 -4.86
N GLY A 120 -7.86 -6.14 -4.29
CA GLY A 120 -6.66 -6.99 -4.33
C GLY A 120 -6.89 -8.37 -3.71
N LEU A 121 -7.55 -8.40 -2.56
CA LEU A 121 -7.90 -9.64 -1.86
C LEU A 121 -8.89 -10.50 -2.67
N MET A 122 -9.91 -9.88 -3.27
CA MET A 122 -10.91 -10.58 -4.07
C MET A 122 -10.36 -11.08 -5.40
N ALA A 123 -9.53 -10.28 -6.08
CA ALA A 123 -8.93 -10.64 -7.36
C ALA A 123 -8.16 -11.96 -7.27
N VAL A 124 -7.31 -12.13 -6.25
CA VAL A 124 -6.58 -13.39 -6.04
C VAL A 124 -7.53 -14.54 -5.72
N ARG A 125 -8.54 -14.32 -4.88
CA ARG A 125 -9.53 -15.36 -4.54
C ARG A 125 -10.29 -15.85 -5.76
N ILE A 126 -10.70 -14.96 -6.65
CA ILE A 126 -11.41 -15.29 -7.88
C ILE A 126 -10.50 -16.04 -8.85
N LEU A 127 -9.29 -15.52 -9.11
CA LEU A 127 -8.33 -16.18 -10.00
C LEU A 127 -8.03 -17.62 -9.59
N VAL A 128 -7.86 -17.85 -8.31
CA VAL A 128 -7.58 -19.20 -7.82
C VAL A 128 -8.82 -20.09 -7.88
N LYS A 129 -10.03 -19.55 -7.65
CA LYS A 129 -11.27 -20.31 -7.80
C LYS A 129 -11.48 -20.76 -9.26
N LEU A 130 -11.16 -19.89 -10.21
CA LEU A 130 -11.23 -20.20 -11.63
C LEU A 130 -10.13 -21.16 -12.09
N GLY A 131 -8.90 -21.02 -11.56
CA GLY A 131 -7.78 -21.90 -11.88
C GLY A 131 -7.89 -23.29 -11.22
N GLY A 132 -8.48 -23.41 -10.02
CA GLY A 132 -8.70 -24.68 -9.33
C GLY A 132 -9.75 -25.58 -9.99
N GLY A 133 -10.55 -25.06 -10.92
CA GLY A 133 -11.47 -25.87 -11.75
C GLY A 133 -10.79 -26.61 -12.90
N LEU A 134 -9.50 -26.38 -13.15
CA LEU A 134 -8.72 -27.02 -14.22
C LEU A 134 -7.79 -28.15 -13.73
N TRP A 135 -7.74 -28.41 -12.41
CA TRP A 135 -6.82 -29.39 -11.79
C TRP A 135 -7.53 -30.34 -10.81
N ASN A 136 -8.76 -30.76 -11.09
CA ASN A 136 -9.43 -31.94 -10.52
C ASN A 136 -9.75 -32.96 -11.61
#